data_c8b32057ef8c93ddd1531a0084b56154
#
_entry.id   c8b32057ef8c93ddd1531a0084b56154
#
_cell.length_a   1.000
_cell.length_b   1.000
_cell.length_c   1.000
_cell.angle_alpha   90.00
_cell.angle_beta   90.00
_cell.angle_gamma   90.00
#
_symmetry.space_group_name_H-M   'P 1'
#
loop_
_entity.id
_entity.type
_entity.pdbx_description
1 polymer ?
#
loop_
_entity_poly.entity_id
_entity_poly.type
_entity_poly.pdbx_seq_one_letter_code
_entity_poly.pdbx_strand_id
1 'polypeptide(L)'
;TRDEWADVEIMPYRVATMLPSEPAGSYVRDALRRGISLEGQGVTNPYDFGVIGSSDTHNAGESFDESNYVSKLGLLSSRPELRGSIPLNAVAAFVLGFAAPEMGDEVEGKSYFKSATPTYGASGLAAVWAEENTREAIYEAFRRKETFATSGPRIQLRFFAGYGFGEELLAGPDFVARAYAEGVTMGGNLEARAGEEPGFLLWALADALGARLQRLQIIKGWLDAEGETHEMVYDVAC
;
A
#
# COMPACT_ATOMS: atom_id res chain seq x y z
N THR A 1 0.08 -20.25 5.26
CA THR A 1 0.07 -19.02 4.42
C THR A 1 1.40 -18.33 4.56
N ARG A 2 2.01 -17.94 3.46
CA ARG A 2 3.24 -17.15 3.44
C ARG A 2 2.88 -15.67 3.34
N ASP A 3 3.45 -14.87 4.22
CA ASP A 3 3.39 -13.42 4.14
C ASP A 3 4.53 -12.91 3.22
N GLU A 4 4.21 -12.71 1.95
CA GLU A 4 5.18 -12.27 0.95
C GLU A 4 5.39 -10.75 0.95
N TRP A 5 4.60 -10.02 1.74
CA TRP A 5 4.62 -8.56 1.79
C TRP A 5 5.11 -7.99 3.13
N ALA A 6 5.54 -8.88 4.05
CA ALA A 6 6.00 -8.46 5.37
C ALA A 6 7.24 -7.56 5.31
N ASP A 7 8.11 -7.85 4.36
CA ASP A 7 9.41 -7.20 4.16
C ASP A 7 9.60 -6.72 2.72
N VAL A 8 8.51 -6.26 2.09
CA VAL A 8 8.56 -5.71 0.73
C VAL A 8 9.60 -4.59 0.64
N GLU A 9 10.20 -4.46 -0.52
CA GLU A 9 11.23 -3.46 -0.78
C GLU A 9 10.75 -2.03 -0.46
N ILE A 10 11.62 -1.28 0.19
CA ILE A 10 11.45 0.15 0.44
C ILE A 10 12.46 0.94 -0.39
N MET A 11 12.21 2.23 -0.58
CA MET A 11 13.19 3.10 -1.25
C MET A 11 14.53 3.04 -0.51
N PRO A 12 15.67 2.91 -1.21
CA PRO A 12 16.98 2.75 -0.58
C PRO A 12 17.43 3.94 0.25
N TYR A 13 16.90 5.13 -0.05
CA TYR A 13 17.21 6.36 0.69
C TYR A 13 15.93 7.03 1.19
N ARG A 14 16.03 7.69 2.34
CA ARG A 14 14.94 8.54 2.88
C ARG A 14 14.70 9.69 1.92
N VAL A 15 13.44 9.99 1.67
CA VAL A 15 13.02 11.03 0.72
C VAL A 15 13.75 12.35 0.94
N ALA A 16 14.26 12.94 -0.14
CA ALA A 16 15.01 14.17 -0.16
C ALA A 16 16.28 14.19 0.71
N THR A 17 16.83 13.01 1.01
CA THR A 17 18.09 12.87 1.75
C THR A 17 19.03 11.87 1.07
N MET A 18 20.28 11.83 1.54
CA MET A 18 21.26 10.81 1.19
C MET A 18 21.39 9.74 2.30
N LEU A 19 20.50 9.78 3.29
CA LEU A 19 20.52 8.82 4.39
C LEU A 19 19.85 7.52 3.96
N PRO A 20 20.44 6.35 4.23
CA PRO A 20 19.82 5.07 3.96
C PRO A 20 18.46 4.94 4.65
N SER A 21 17.51 4.29 3.98
CA SER A 21 16.25 3.89 4.60
C SER A 21 16.50 2.72 5.55
N GLU A 22 15.69 2.66 6.60
CA GLU A 22 15.72 1.58 7.57
C GLU A 22 14.36 0.84 7.51
N PRO A 23 14.34 -0.49 7.42
CA PRO A 23 13.08 -1.25 7.42
C PRO A 23 12.26 -1.02 8.69
N ALA A 24 12.90 -0.98 9.85
CA ALA A 24 12.23 -0.73 11.11
C ALA A 24 11.55 0.64 11.14
N GLY A 25 10.23 0.65 11.30
CA GLY A 25 9.42 1.87 11.31
C GLY A 25 9.06 2.41 9.91
N SER A 26 9.40 1.71 8.82
CA SER A 26 9.05 2.09 7.45
C SER A 26 7.77 1.45 6.94
N TYR A 27 7.14 0.56 7.69
CA TYR A 27 5.94 -0.15 7.28
C TYR A 27 4.71 0.33 8.03
N VAL A 28 3.61 0.58 7.29
CA VAL A 28 2.32 1.00 7.86
C VAL A 28 1.77 -0.06 8.83
N ARG A 29 1.96 -1.34 8.54
CA ARG A 29 1.56 -2.45 9.43
C ARG A 29 2.18 -2.32 10.83
N ASP A 30 3.46 -1.96 10.91
CA ASP A 30 4.13 -1.72 12.19
C ASP A 30 3.56 -0.52 12.94
N ALA A 31 3.23 0.55 12.22
CA ALA A 31 2.60 1.73 12.82
C ALA A 31 1.22 1.37 13.42
N LEU A 32 0.39 0.64 12.69
CA LEU A 32 -0.92 0.20 13.16
C LEU A 32 -0.80 -0.69 14.41
N ARG A 33 0.11 -1.67 14.41
CA ARG A 33 0.37 -2.51 15.60
C ARG A 33 0.83 -1.70 16.80
N ARG A 34 1.74 -0.76 16.62
CA ARG A 34 2.20 0.14 17.69
C ARG A 34 1.06 0.99 18.24
N GLY A 35 0.16 1.45 17.36
CA GLY A 35 -1.04 2.19 17.77
C GLY A 35 -1.93 1.39 18.70
N ILE A 36 -2.22 0.14 18.36
CA ILE A 36 -3.00 -0.78 19.21
C ILE A 36 -2.29 -1.01 20.56
N SER A 37 -0.96 -1.18 20.57
CA SER A 37 -0.19 -1.34 21.80
C SER A 37 -0.25 -0.10 22.70
N LEU A 38 -0.17 1.11 22.13
CA LEU A 38 -0.29 2.34 22.88
C LEU A 38 -1.69 2.49 23.50
N GLU A 39 -2.73 2.17 22.75
CA GLU A 39 -4.11 2.19 23.22
C GLU A 39 -4.32 1.22 24.39
N GLY A 40 -3.77 0.01 24.31
CA GLY A 40 -3.77 -0.96 25.42
C GLY A 40 -3.06 -0.46 26.69
N GLN A 41 -2.16 0.51 26.56
CA GLN A 41 -1.49 1.18 27.67
C GLN A 41 -2.23 2.44 28.16
N GLY A 42 -3.41 2.73 27.61
CA GLY A 42 -4.20 3.92 27.94
C GLY A 42 -3.70 5.21 27.30
N VAL A 43 -2.82 5.12 26.30
CA VAL A 43 -2.34 6.25 25.50
C VAL A 43 -3.20 6.37 24.26
N THR A 44 -3.58 7.59 23.89
CA THR A 44 -4.31 7.82 22.65
C THR A 44 -3.52 7.26 21.45
N ASN A 45 -4.17 6.43 20.65
CA ASN A 45 -3.57 5.86 19.45
C ASN A 45 -3.36 6.96 18.40
N PRO A 46 -2.10 7.33 18.07
CA PRO A 46 -1.82 8.38 17.10
C PRO A 46 -2.00 7.90 15.65
N TYR A 47 -2.22 6.61 15.44
CA TYR A 47 -2.36 5.98 14.13
C TYR A 47 -3.81 5.56 13.81
N ASP A 48 -4.79 5.98 14.61
CA ASP A 48 -6.21 5.80 14.31
C ASP A 48 -6.69 6.84 13.29
N PHE A 49 -6.12 6.77 12.09
CA PHE A 49 -6.50 7.58 10.94
C PHE A 49 -6.67 6.69 9.70
N GLY A 50 -7.31 7.21 8.66
CA GLY A 50 -7.37 6.54 7.37
C GLY A 50 -6.03 6.62 6.63
N VAL A 51 -5.79 5.66 5.74
CA VAL A 51 -4.60 5.63 4.90
C VAL A 51 -5.00 5.63 3.43
N ILE A 52 -4.19 6.28 2.62
CA ILE A 52 -4.21 6.18 1.16
C ILE A 52 -2.82 5.79 0.69
N GLY A 53 -2.73 5.23 -0.51
CA GLY A 53 -1.45 4.90 -1.11
C GLY A 53 -1.50 5.13 -2.60
N SER A 54 -0.34 5.50 -3.15
CA SER A 54 -0.14 5.64 -4.59
C SER A 54 1.33 5.44 -4.92
N SER A 55 1.69 5.44 -6.20
CA SER A 55 3.08 5.28 -6.63
C SER A 55 3.93 6.54 -6.48
N ASP A 56 3.39 7.63 -5.95
CA ASP A 56 4.09 8.92 -5.84
C ASP A 56 4.60 9.44 -7.21
N THR A 57 3.83 9.20 -8.26
CA THR A 57 4.16 9.65 -9.61
C THR A 57 4.09 11.17 -9.72
N HIS A 58 5.13 11.77 -10.30
CA HIS A 58 5.33 13.22 -10.36
C HIS A 58 4.89 13.83 -11.69
N ASN A 59 4.16 13.12 -12.51
CA ASN A 59 3.60 13.64 -13.75
C ASN A 59 2.20 13.10 -13.98
N ALA A 60 1.37 13.87 -14.68
CA ALA A 60 -0.02 13.51 -14.96
C ALA A 60 -0.20 12.55 -16.15
N GLY A 61 0.88 12.24 -16.85
CA GLY A 61 0.88 11.38 -18.03
C GLY A 61 1.35 9.95 -17.78
N GLU A 62 1.50 9.57 -16.52
CA GLU A 62 2.01 8.24 -16.17
C GLU A 62 1.01 7.15 -16.51
N SER A 63 1.54 6.02 -16.99
CA SER A 63 0.74 4.84 -17.25
C SER A 63 0.60 3.96 -16.01
N PHE A 64 -0.60 3.38 -15.84
CA PHE A 64 -0.83 2.29 -14.89
C PHE A 64 -0.47 0.90 -15.47
N ASP A 65 -0.11 0.83 -16.73
CA ASP A 65 0.29 -0.38 -17.42
C ASP A 65 1.80 -0.58 -17.26
N GLU A 66 2.19 -1.63 -16.52
CA GLU A 66 3.57 -1.96 -16.25
C GLU A 66 4.38 -2.23 -17.53
N SER A 67 3.74 -2.76 -18.56
CA SER A 67 4.37 -3.01 -19.86
C SER A 67 4.69 -1.73 -20.65
N ASN A 68 4.05 -0.63 -20.26
CA ASN A 68 4.22 0.69 -20.90
C ASN A 68 4.71 1.75 -19.91
N TYR A 69 5.34 1.31 -18.82
CA TYR A 69 5.91 2.21 -17.84
C TYR A 69 7.12 2.95 -18.41
N VAL A 70 7.13 4.27 -18.26
CA VAL A 70 8.19 5.12 -18.83
C VAL A 70 9.04 5.74 -17.71
N SER A 71 8.43 6.45 -16.78
CA SER A 71 9.16 7.22 -15.79
C SER A 71 8.24 7.71 -14.68
N LYS A 72 8.70 7.62 -13.43
CA LYS A 72 8.03 8.18 -12.26
C LYS A 72 8.31 9.68 -12.09
N LEU A 73 9.54 10.10 -12.33
CA LEU A 73 10.04 11.43 -12.03
C LEU A 73 10.27 12.31 -13.30
N GLY A 74 9.65 11.95 -14.42
CA GLY A 74 9.78 12.69 -15.67
C GLY A 74 11.25 12.81 -16.09
N LEU A 75 11.78 14.03 -16.17
CA LEU A 75 13.14 14.28 -16.65
C LEU A 75 14.24 13.62 -15.80
N LEU A 76 14.03 13.49 -14.49
CA LEU A 76 15.04 12.92 -13.59
C LEU A 76 15.25 11.41 -13.80
N SER A 77 14.22 10.70 -14.21
CA SER A 77 14.32 9.24 -14.48
C SER A 77 14.11 8.87 -15.94
N SER A 78 14.02 9.85 -16.84
CA SER A 78 13.86 9.60 -18.29
C SER A 78 15.16 9.16 -18.97
N ARG A 79 16.32 9.51 -18.40
CA ARG A 79 17.62 9.17 -18.99
C ARG A 79 18.13 7.84 -18.46
N PRO A 80 18.57 6.92 -19.36
CA PRO A 80 19.04 5.58 -18.97
C PRO A 80 20.21 5.61 -17.96
N GLU A 81 21.09 6.60 -18.07
CA GLU A 81 22.22 6.78 -17.14
C GLU A 81 21.74 7.05 -15.71
N LEU A 82 20.72 7.91 -15.57
CA LEU A 82 20.18 8.28 -14.26
C LEU A 82 19.32 7.18 -13.63
N ARG A 83 18.84 6.24 -14.45
CA ARG A 83 18.14 5.03 -13.97
C ARG A 83 19.09 3.90 -13.59
N GLY A 84 20.38 4.03 -13.88
CA GLY A 84 21.34 2.95 -13.72
C GLY A 84 21.20 1.81 -14.75
N SER A 85 20.48 2.05 -15.86
CA SER A 85 20.25 1.02 -16.90
C SER A 85 21.44 0.85 -17.83
N ILE A 86 22.27 1.87 -17.97
CA ILE A 86 23.52 1.85 -18.74
C ILE A 86 24.64 2.48 -17.93
N PRO A 87 25.92 2.12 -18.21
CA PRO A 87 27.04 2.67 -17.47
C PRO A 87 27.20 4.17 -17.71
N LEU A 88 27.70 4.84 -16.70
CA LEU A 88 28.12 6.24 -16.76
C LEU A 88 29.33 6.39 -17.68
N ASN A 89 29.42 7.51 -18.36
CA ASN A 89 30.65 7.86 -19.05
C ASN A 89 31.77 8.20 -18.03
N ALA A 90 33.02 8.21 -18.47
CA ALA A 90 34.17 8.38 -17.59
C ALA A 90 34.13 9.66 -16.76
N VAL A 91 33.61 10.76 -17.33
CA VAL A 91 33.50 12.05 -16.62
C VAL A 91 32.42 11.96 -15.53
N ALA A 92 31.25 11.43 -15.87
CA ALA A 92 30.16 11.26 -14.91
C ALA A 92 30.54 10.28 -13.79
N ALA A 93 31.21 9.18 -14.12
CA ALA A 93 31.71 8.22 -13.14
C ALA A 93 32.74 8.84 -12.19
N PHE A 94 33.67 9.64 -12.71
CA PHE A 94 34.65 10.36 -11.90
C PHE A 94 33.98 11.37 -10.95
N VAL A 95 33.07 12.19 -11.48
CA VAL A 95 32.33 13.19 -10.67
C VAL A 95 31.50 12.49 -9.59
N LEU A 96 30.79 11.40 -9.93
CA LEU A 96 30.00 10.65 -8.96
C LEU A 96 30.89 10.05 -7.87
N GLY A 97 31.99 9.40 -8.25
CA GLY A 97 32.93 8.81 -7.29
C GLY A 97 33.56 9.80 -6.32
N PHE A 98 33.66 11.09 -6.73
CA PHE A 98 34.16 12.16 -5.86
C PHE A 98 33.04 12.80 -5.03
N ALA A 99 31.90 13.12 -5.64
CA ALA A 99 30.85 13.91 -5.00
C ALA A 99 29.86 13.11 -4.18
N ALA A 100 29.57 11.87 -4.60
CA ALA A 100 28.57 10.99 -3.98
C ALA A 100 28.89 9.50 -4.27
N PRO A 101 30.00 8.98 -3.75
CA PRO A 101 30.44 7.61 -4.02
C PRO A 101 29.41 6.54 -3.63
N GLU A 102 28.60 6.81 -2.62
CA GLU A 102 27.51 5.93 -2.16
C GLU A 102 26.40 5.74 -3.20
N MET A 103 26.28 6.65 -4.16
CA MET A 103 25.34 6.57 -5.28
C MET A 103 25.93 5.89 -6.51
N GLY A 104 27.15 5.40 -6.43
CA GLY A 104 27.79 4.61 -7.47
C GLY A 104 27.70 3.11 -7.18
N ASP A 105 27.58 2.35 -8.24
CA ASP A 105 27.72 0.90 -8.21
C ASP A 105 28.69 0.48 -9.30
N GLU A 106 29.49 -0.55 -9.08
CA GLU A 106 30.45 -1.05 -10.05
C GLU A 106 30.12 -2.48 -10.45
N VAL A 107 29.80 -2.67 -11.71
CA VAL A 107 29.49 -3.98 -12.27
C VAL A 107 30.42 -4.22 -13.46
N GLU A 108 31.18 -5.30 -13.40
CA GLU A 108 32.13 -5.70 -14.47
C GLU A 108 33.09 -4.57 -14.91
N GLY A 109 33.58 -3.78 -13.95
CA GLY A 109 34.52 -2.67 -14.21
C GLY A 109 33.87 -1.45 -14.86
N LYS A 110 32.55 -1.34 -14.85
CA LYS A 110 31.81 -0.17 -15.32
C LYS A 110 31.03 0.44 -14.16
N SER A 111 31.06 1.76 -14.07
CA SER A 111 30.33 2.51 -13.05
C SER A 111 28.90 2.79 -13.49
N TYR A 112 27.94 2.52 -12.62
CA TYR A 112 26.53 2.79 -12.80
C TYR A 112 26.02 3.72 -11.72
N PHE A 113 24.98 4.47 -12.03
CA PHE A 113 24.29 5.27 -11.02
C PHE A 113 23.34 4.38 -10.22
N LYS A 114 23.55 4.32 -8.92
CA LYS A 114 22.66 3.61 -7.99
C LYS A 114 21.48 4.52 -7.65
N SER A 115 20.31 4.18 -8.12
CA SER A 115 19.10 4.97 -7.91
C SER A 115 17.99 4.12 -7.29
N ALA A 116 16.92 4.78 -6.86
CA ALA A 116 15.69 4.13 -6.42
C ALA A 116 14.85 3.56 -7.59
N THR A 117 15.31 3.70 -8.82
CA THR A 117 14.57 3.29 -10.02
C THR A 117 14.11 1.82 -10.02
N PRO A 118 14.89 0.86 -9.50
CA PRO A 118 14.42 -0.53 -9.41
C PRO A 118 13.14 -0.72 -8.58
N THR A 119 12.85 0.22 -7.65
CA THR A 119 11.63 0.18 -6.84
C THR A 119 10.45 0.91 -7.50
N TYR A 120 10.66 1.52 -8.67
CA TYR A 120 9.62 2.21 -9.40
C TYR A 120 8.84 1.23 -10.27
N GLY A 121 7.54 1.44 -10.34
CA GLY A 121 6.62 0.68 -11.18
C GLY A 121 5.55 1.58 -11.77
N ALA A 122 4.61 0.99 -12.49
CA ALA A 122 3.46 1.70 -13.03
C ALA A 122 2.66 2.40 -11.93
N SER A 123 1.91 3.43 -12.33
CA SER A 123 1.20 4.29 -11.40
C SER A 123 0.10 3.55 -10.63
N GLY A 124 0.29 3.41 -9.33
CA GLY A 124 -0.79 3.07 -8.41
C GLY A 124 -1.69 4.27 -8.13
N LEU A 125 -2.88 4.02 -7.68
CA LEU A 125 -3.90 5.03 -7.42
C LEU A 125 -4.33 5.02 -5.96
N ALA A 126 -4.53 6.21 -5.39
CA ALA A 126 -5.37 6.41 -4.24
C ALA A 126 -6.84 6.39 -4.69
N ALA A 127 -7.67 5.63 -4.03
CA ALA A 127 -9.06 5.46 -4.39
C ALA A 127 -9.98 5.63 -3.18
N VAL A 128 -11.22 6.05 -3.45
CA VAL A 128 -12.26 6.20 -2.45
C VAL A 128 -13.57 5.58 -2.96
N TRP A 129 -14.42 5.15 -2.06
CA TRP A 129 -15.81 4.86 -2.36
C TRP A 129 -16.67 6.07 -2.01
N ALA A 130 -17.13 6.79 -3.03
CA ALA A 130 -17.97 7.95 -2.92
C ALA A 130 -19.30 7.72 -3.65
N GLU A 131 -20.38 8.34 -3.21
CA GLU A 131 -21.69 8.19 -3.82
C GLU A 131 -21.75 8.85 -5.20
N GLU A 132 -20.96 9.92 -5.41
CA GLU A 132 -20.84 10.63 -6.67
C GLU A 132 -19.45 11.25 -6.84
N ASN A 133 -19.10 11.59 -8.07
CA ASN A 133 -17.83 12.24 -8.39
C ASN A 133 -17.92 13.76 -8.19
N THR A 134 -18.10 14.17 -6.94
CA THR A 134 -18.07 15.57 -6.52
C THR A 134 -17.00 15.76 -5.45
N ARG A 135 -16.53 17.01 -5.28
CA ARG A 135 -15.57 17.35 -4.24
C ARG A 135 -16.09 16.96 -2.86
N GLU A 136 -17.33 17.26 -2.59
CA GLU A 136 -18.01 17.04 -1.32
C GLU A 136 -18.10 15.54 -1.02
N ALA A 137 -18.58 14.72 -1.94
CA ALA A 137 -18.72 13.28 -1.76
C ALA A 137 -17.35 12.59 -1.60
N ILE A 138 -16.34 13.02 -2.36
CA ILE A 138 -14.97 12.51 -2.22
C ILE A 138 -14.39 12.90 -0.86
N TYR A 139 -14.59 14.14 -0.40
CA TYR A 139 -14.12 14.58 0.90
C TYR A 139 -14.78 13.80 2.04
N GLU A 140 -16.09 13.58 1.97
CA GLU A 140 -16.80 12.77 2.96
C GLU A 140 -16.33 11.31 2.96
N ALA A 141 -15.98 10.73 1.81
CA ALA A 141 -15.38 9.40 1.74
C ALA A 141 -14.00 9.35 2.46
N PHE A 142 -13.16 10.37 2.29
CA PHE A 142 -11.94 10.53 3.09
C PHE A 142 -12.23 10.65 4.59
N ARG A 143 -13.24 11.41 4.95
CA ARG A 143 -13.65 11.57 6.36
C ARG A 143 -14.11 10.26 6.99
N ARG A 144 -14.81 9.42 6.24
CA ARG A 144 -15.21 8.07 6.67
C ARG A 144 -14.06 7.06 6.61
N LYS A 145 -12.88 7.45 6.12
CA LYS A 145 -11.72 6.55 5.90
C LYS A 145 -12.03 5.42 4.90
N GLU A 146 -13.00 5.62 4.03
CA GLU A 146 -13.44 4.64 3.05
C GLU A 146 -12.56 4.69 1.79
N THR A 147 -11.31 4.32 1.98
CA THR A 147 -10.21 4.52 1.05
C THR A 147 -9.44 3.23 0.81
N PHE A 148 -8.90 3.08 -0.37
CA PHE A 148 -7.98 2.00 -0.69
C PHE A 148 -6.94 2.46 -1.71
N ALA A 149 -5.95 1.62 -1.99
CA ALA A 149 -4.87 1.92 -2.92
C ALA A 149 -4.62 0.77 -3.88
N THR A 150 -4.04 1.09 -5.02
CA THR A 150 -3.49 0.12 -5.96
C THR A 150 -2.00 0.37 -6.17
N SER A 151 -1.27 -0.65 -6.57
CA SER A 151 0.16 -0.58 -6.88
C SER A 151 0.47 -0.74 -8.37
N GLY A 152 -0.50 -0.45 -9.24
CA GLY A 152 -0.42 -0.58 -10.70
C GLY A 152 -1.79 -0.90 -11.26
N PRO A 153 -2.17 -2.18 -11.44
CA PRO A 153 -3.50 -2.55 -11.91
C PRO A 153 -4.62 -1.92 -11.06
N ARG A 154 -5.69 -1.49 -11.71
CA ARG A 154 -6.81 -0.80 -11.06
C ARG A 154 -7.79 -1.77 -10.40
N ILE A 155 -7.28 -2.56 -9.47
CA ILE A 155 -8.09 -3.47 -8.66
C ILE A 155 -9.03 -2.64 -7.78
N GLN A 156 -10.30 -2.99 -7.75
CA GLN A 156 -11.26 -2.40 -6.82
C GLN A 156 -11.41 -3.32 -5.61
N LEU A 157 -11.48 -2.73 -4.43
CA LEU A 157 -11.54 -3.46 -3.18
C LEU A 157 -12.66 -2.92 -2.29
N ARG A 158 -13.44 -3.82 -1.68
CA ARG A 158 -14.37 -3.50 -0.58
C ARG A 158 -14.10 -4.43 0.59
N PHE A 159 -14.18 -3.89 1.78
CA PHE A 159 -14.01 -4.64 3.01
C PHE A 159 -15.04 -4.17 4.04
N PHE A 160 -15.77 -5.12 4.60
CA PHE A 160 -16.79 -4.88 5.62
C PHE A 160 -16.61 -5.84 6.78
N ALA A 161 -17.06 -5.43 7.94
CA ALA A 161 -17.16 -6.26 9.12
C ALA A 161 -18.54 -6.11 9.76
N GLY A 162 -19.10 -7.19 10.29
CA GLY A 162 -20.40 -7.13 10.95
C GLY A 162 -20.72 -8.42 11.70
N TYR A 163 -21.67 -8.36 12.60
CA TYR A 163 -22.17 -9.54 13.29
C TYR A 163 -23.26 -10.22 12.46
N GLY A 164 -23.15 -11.54 12.31
CA GLY A 164 -24.08 -12.32 11.49
C GLY A 164 -23.77 -12.32 9.98
N PHE A 165 -22.61 -11.81 9.56
CA PHE A 165 -22.16 -11.94 8.18
C PHE A 165 -21.84 -13.40 7.88
N GLY A 166 -22.58 -14.01 6.94
CA GLY A 166 -22.42 -15.37 6.45
C GLY A 166 -22.42 -15.41 4.93
N GLU A 167 -22.32 -16.60 4.35
CA GLU A 167 -22.30 -16.81 2.89
C GLU A 167 -23.55 -16.28 2.19
N GLU A 168 -24.70 -16.27 2.88
CA GLU A 168 -25.96 -15.74 2.39
C GLU A 168 -25.92 -14.22 2.10
N LEU A 169 -24.98 -13.49 2.71
CA LEU A 169 -24.81 -12.08 2.40
C LEU A 169 -24.39 -11.88 0.93
N LEU A 170 -23.59 -12.80 0.41
CA LEU A 170 -23.11 -12.75 -0.99
C LEU A 170 -24.11 -13.28 -2.01
N ALA A 171 -25.19 -13.94 -1.56
CA ALA A 171 -26.13 -14.64 -2.45
C ALA A 171 -27.02 -13.72 -3.31
N GLY A 172 -27.11 -12.42 -2.98
CA GLY A 172 -27.96 -11.45 -3.66
C GLY A 172 -27.19 -10.34 -4.37
N PRO A 173 -27.79 -9.66 -5.33
CA PRO A 173 -27.17 -8.54 -6.04
C PRO A 173 -27.02 -7.29 -5.15
N ASP A 174 -27.69 -7.24 -4.03
CA ASP A 174 -27.76 -6.13 -3.08
C ASP A 174 -26.77 -6.29 -1.89
N PHE A 175 -25.82 -7.22 -1.99
CA PHE A 175 -24.90 -7.54 -0.89
C PHE A 175 -24.15 -6.31 -0.36
N VAL A 176 -23.78 -5.36 -1.23
CA VAL A 176 -23.12 -4.13 -0.82
C VAL A 176 -24.03 -3.27 0.06
N ALA A 177 -25.28 -3.06 -0.37
CA ALA A 177 -26.25 -2.26 0.40
C ALA A 177 -26.54 -2.92 1.77
N ARG A 178 -26.67 -4.24 1.79
CA ARG A 178 -26.85 -5.01 3.03
C ARG A 178 -25.62 -4.90 3.94
N ALA A 179 -24.40 -5.02 3.38
CA ALA A 179 -23.18 -4.89 4.15
C ALA A 179 -23.05 -3.51 4.82
N TYR A 180 -23.46 -2.43 4.14
CA TYR A 180 -23.54 -1.10 4.74
C TYR A 180 -24.61 -0.99 5.82
N ALA A 181 -25.76 -1.65 5.65
CA ALA A 181 -26.86 -1.56 6.60
C ALA A 181 -26.63 -2.40 7.88
N GLU A 182 -25.94 -3.53 7.74
CA GLU A 182 -25.78 -4.54 8.79
C GLU A 182 -24.41 -4.53 9.47
N GLY A 183 -23.45 -3.75 8.94
CA GLY A 183 -22.07 -3.73 9.43
C GLY A 183 -21.37 -2.40 9.28
N VAL A 184 -20.05 -2.43 9.33
CA VAL A 184 -19.16 -1.30 9.11
C VAL A 184 -18.30 -1.53 7.87
N THR A 185 -18.04 -0.47 7.12
CA THR A 185 -17.14 -0.49 5.96
C THR A 185 -15.68 -0.31 6.37
N MET A 186 -14.75 -0.47 5.42
CA MET A 186 -13.33 -0.17 5.62
C MET A 186 -13.12 1.20 6.28
N GLY A 187 -12.16 1.28 7.20
CA GLY A 187 -11.89 2.48 8.00
C GLY A 187 -12.84 2.70 9.18
N GLY A 188 -13.92 1.92 9.29
CA GLY A 188 -14.86 1.99 10.42
C GLY A 188 -14.41 1.18 11.63
N ASN A 189 -15.05 1.44 12.77
CA ASN A 189 -14.87 0.71 14.01
C ASN A 189 -16.10 -0.15 14.29
N LEU A 190 -15.90 -1.45 14.48
CA LEU A 190 -16.96 -2.37 14.91
C LEU A 190 -16.87 -2.55 16.43
N GLU A 191 -17.92 -2.12 17.13
CA GLU A 191 -18.00 -2.28 18.58
C GLU A 191 -18.04 -3.77 18.96
N ALA A 192 -17.21 -4.16 19.94
CA ALA A 192 -17.15 -5.54 20.41
C ALA A 192 -18.46 -5.95 21.09
N ARG A 193 -18.97 -7.16 20.78
CA ARG A 193 -20.14 -7.77 21.43
C ARG A 193 -19.72 -9.02 22.18
N ALA A 194 -20.08 -9.09 23.45
CA ALA A 194 -19.73 -10.23 24.29
C ALA A 194 -20.40 -11.51 23.78
N GLY A 195 -19.58 -12.53 23.48
CA GLY A 195 -20.07 -13.83 23.03
C GLY A 195 -20.45 -13.90 21.54
N GLU A 196 -20.24 -12.84 20.79
CA GLU A 196 -20.44 -12.85 19.33
C GLU A 196 -19.09 -12.70 18.60
N GLU A 197 -18.92 -13.42 17.50
CA GLU A 197 -17.76 -13.31 16.63
C GLU A 197 -18.12 -12.49 15.38
N PRO A 198 -17.33 -11.49 15.00
CA PRO A 198 -17.58 -10.73 13.77
C PRO A 198 -17.25 -11.55 12.53
N GLY A 199 -18.12 -11.46 11.53
CA GLY A 199 -17.84 -11.90 10.19
C GLY A 199 -17.19 -10.78 9.37
N PHE A 200 -16.36 -11.17 8.41
CA PHE A 200 -15.71 -10.25 7.48
C PHE A 200 -16.13 -10.57 6.05
N LEU A 201 -16.46 -9.52 5.30
CA LEU A 201 -16.74 -9.62 3.88
C LEU A 201 -15.67 -8.85 3.11
N LEU A 202 -14.93 -9.58 2.28
CA LEU A 202 -13.92 -9.04 1.39
C LEU A 202 -14.36 -9.28 -0.06
N TRP A 203 -14.41 -8.22 -0.84
CA TRP A 203 -14.74 -8.27 -2.26
C TRP A 203 -13.66 -7.54 -3.06
N ALA A 204 -13.21 -8.15 -4.17
CA ALA A 204 -12.27 -7.54 -5.08
C ALA A 204 -12.67 -7.77 -6.53
N LEU A 205 -12.51 -6.75 -7.36
CA LEU A 205 -12.66 -6.82 -8.81
C LEU A 205 -11.29 -6.61 -9.46
N ALA A 206 -10.90 -7.57 -10.30
CA ALA A 206 -9.67 -7.46 -11.09
C ALA A 206 -9.75 -6.31 -12.08
N ASP A 207 -8.60 -5.73 -12.39
CA ASP A 207 -8.47 -4.86 -13.55
C ASP A 207 -8.70 -5.68 -14.84
N ALA A 208 -9.62 -5.22 -15.67
CA ALA A 208 -9.98 -5.93 -16.91
C ALA A 208 -8.81 -6.03 -17.91
N LEU A 209 -7.83 -5.15 -17.81
CA LEU A 209 -6.63 -5.13 -18.64
C LEU A 209 -5.40 -5.72 -17.92
N GLY A 210 -5.55 -6.09 -16.66
CA GLY A 210 -4.48 -6.63 -15.82
C GLY A 210 -4.45 -8.15 -15.78
N ALA A 211 -3.52 -8.68 -14.98
CA ALA A 211 -3.47 -10.09 -14.64
C ALA A 211 -4.67 -10.49 -13.76
N ARG A 212 -4.98 -11.79 -13.73
CA ARG A 212 -5.97 -12.33 -12.81
C ARG A 212 -5.52 -12.17 -11.37
N LEU A 213 -6.48 -11.98 -10.48
CA LEU A 213 -6.19 -12.01 -9.04
C LEU A 213 -5.64 -13.38 -8.65
N GLN A 214 -4.57 -13.38 -7.92
CA GLN A 214 -3.94 -14.60 -7.44
C GLN A 214 -4.62 -15.08 -6.16
N ARG A 215 -4.90 -14.14 -5.25
CA ARG A 215 -5.47 -14.42 -3.93
C ARG A 215 -6.06 -13.16 -3.31
N LEU A 216 -6.90 -13.36 -2.29
CA LEU A 216 -7.31 -12.34 -1.34
C LEU A 216 -6.83 -12.75 0.05
N GLN A 217 -6.27 -11.79 0.78
CA GLN A 217 -5.73 -12.01 2.12
C GLN A 217 -6.26 -10.98 3.11
N ILE A 218 -6.51 -11.40 4.33
CA ILE A 218 -6.73 -10.53 5.48
C ILE A 218 -5.52 -10.64 6.40
N ILE A 219 -4.93 -9.51 6.75
CA ILE A 219 -3.87 -9.41 7.73
C ILE A 219 -4.51 -8.88 9.01
N LYS A 220 -4.54 -9.72 10.05
CA LYS A 220 -5.09 -9.38 11.35
C LYS A 220 -3.98 -9.05 12.32
N GLY A 221 -4.02 -7.86 12.91
CA GLY A 221 -3.19 -7.50 14.06
C GLY A 221 -4.06 -7.39 15.31
N TRP A 222 -3.54 -7.80 16.47
CA TRP A 222 -4.25 -7.69 17.76
C TRP A 222 -3.29 -7.58 18.94
N LEU A 223 -3.83 -7.14 20.06
CA LEU A 223 -3.19 -7.12 21.36
C LEU A 223 -3.74 -8.28 22.19
N ASP A 224 -2.89 -9.04 22.83
CA ASP A 224 -3.31 -10.08 23.78
C ASP A 224 -3.54 -9.54 25.19
N ALA A 225 -3.91 -10.43 26.10
CA ALA A 225 -4.18 -10.06 27.50
C ALA A 225 -2.91 -9.62 28.27
N GLU A 226 -1.77 -10.02 27.81
CA GLU A 226 -0.45 -9.68 28.36
C GLU A 226 0.08 -8.34 27.84
N GLY A 227 -0.58 -7.76 26.83
CA GLY A 227 -0.20 -6.49 26.20
C GLY A 227 0.80 -6.64 25.04
N GLU A 228 1.00 -7.86 24.56
CA GLU A 228 1.87 -8.13 23.42
C GLU A 228 1.08 -8.08 22.10
N THR A 229 1.71 -7.55 21.06
CA THR A 229 1.09 -7.45 19.75
C THR A 229 1.38 -8.68 18.90
N HIS A 230 0.36 -9.16 18.23
CA HIS A 230 0.42 -10.29 17.31
C HIS A 230 -0.07 -9.90 15.93
N GLU A 231 0.31 -10.73 14.95
CA GLU A 231 -0.15 -10.60 13.58
C GLU A 231 -0.32 -11.97 12.93
N MET A 232 -1.35 -12.10 12.10
CA MET A 232 -1.59 -13.31 11.32
C MET A 232 -2.19 -12.97 9.96
N VAL A 233 -1.75 -13.70 8.93
CA VAL A 233 -2.26 -13.60 7.56
C VAL A 233 -3.20 -14.76 7.27
N TYR A 234 -4.38 -14.45 6.79
CA TYR A 234 -5.39 -15.41 6.37
C TYR A 234 -5.59 -15.34 4.86
N ASP A 235 -5.47 -16.48 4.16
CA ASP A 235 -5.94 -16.60 2.79
C ASP A 235 -7.47 -16.80 2.81
N VAL A 236 -8.21 -15.87 2.23
CA VAL A 236 -9.68 -15.93 2.19
C VAL A 236 -10.21 -16.38 0.84
N ALA A 237 -9.42 -16.22 -0.21
CA ALA A 237 -9.67 -16.78 -1.54
C ALA A 237 -8.37 -16.94 -2.33
N CYS A 238 -8.30 -17.99 -3.18
CA CYS A 238 -7.17 -18.33 -4.07
C CYS A 238 -7.68 -18.70 -5.47
#